data_c7edb865c3adb2f4d3a46b69f995e431
#
_entry.id   c7edb865c3adb2f4d3a46b69f995e431
#
_cell.length_a   1.000
_cell.length_b   1.000
_cell.length_c   1.000
_cell.angle_alpha   90.00
_cell.angle_beta   90.00
_cell.angle_gamma   90.00
#
_symmetry.space_group_name_H-M   'P 1'
#
loop_
_entity.id
_entity.type
_entity.pdbx_description
1 polymer ?
#
loop_
_entity_poly.entity_id
_entity_poly.type
_entity_poly.pdbx_seq_one_letter_code
_entity_poly.pdbx_strand_id
1 'polypeptide(L)' 'MEDYKYTKKQLVGGDVPGMSPDVLAVVLDEDRTYTMREVEKLYSKFVNSKEVK' A
#
# COMPACT_ATOMS: atom_id res chain seq x y z
N MET A 1 16.06 4.73 -9.31
CA MET A 1 16.39 4.37 -8.83
C MET A 1 16.06 4.32 -7.62
N GLU A 2 15.31 4.46 -7.09
CA GLU A 2 15.03 4.44 -6.01
C GLU A 2 14.30 3.37 -5.62
N ASP A 3 14.60 2.37 -5.12
CA ASP A 3 13.92 1.30 -4.69
C ASP A 3 13.86 1.33 -3.24
N TYR A 4 13.50 2.40 -2.66
CA TYR A 4 13.30 2.50 -1.29
C TYR A 4 12.21 1.58 -0.87
N LYS A 5 12.38 0.80 0.17
CA LYS A 5 11.36 -0.07 0.69
C LYS A 5 10.82 0.44 2.00
N TYR A 6 9.53 0.34 2.17
CA TYR A 6 8.87 0.86 3.36
C TYR A 6 8.14 -0.25 4.07
N THR A 7 8.02 -0.17 5.38
CA THR A 7 7.27 -1.17 6.13
C THR A 7 5.81 -0.74 6.17
N LYS A 8 4.95 -1.65 6.51
CA LYS A 8 3.54 -1.34 6.62
C LYS A 8 3.34 -0.23 7.63
N LYS A 9 4.04 -0.28 8.72
CA LYS A 9 3.92 0.72 9.74
C LYS A 9 4.28 2.09 9.21
N GLN A 10 5.31 2.18 8.42
CA GLN A 10 5.72 3.45 7.86
C GLN A 10 4.67 3.97 6.89
N LEU A 11 4.12 3.10 6.09
CA LEU A 11 3.16 3.52 5.11
C LEU A 11 1.82 3.90 5.71
N VAL A 12 1.37 3.13 6.65
CA VAL A 12 0.10 3.41 7.28
C VAL A 12 0.18 4.65 8.16
N GLY A 13 1.28 4.79 8.88
CA GLY A 13 1.44 5.92 9.75
C GLY A 13 1.96 7.16 9.07
N GLY A 14 2.51 7.03 7.87
CA GLY A 14 3.19 8.12 7.22
C GLY A 14 2.31 8.85 6.30
N ASP A 15 1.25 8.87 6.09
CA ASP A 15 0.54 9.80 5.27
C ASP A 15 0.88 9.72 3.83
N VAL A 16 0.50 8.74 3.14
CA VAL A 16 0.74 8.62 1.72
C VAL A 16 -0.36 9.33 0.96
N PRO A 17 -0.02 10.34 0.21
CA PRO A 17 -1.05 11.12 -0.50
C PRO A 17 -1.79 10.26 -1.50
N GLY A 18 -3.07 10.43 -1.54
CA GLY A 18 -3.87 9.71 -2.49
C GLY A 18 -4.20 8.30 -2.09
N MET A 19 -3.77 7.86 -0.94
CA MET A 19 -4.06 6.51 -0.49
C MET A 19 -4.64 6.52 0.90
N SER A 20 -5.60 5.66 1.11
CA SER A 20 -6.25 5.61 2.40
C SER A 20 -5.47 4.69 3.34
N PRO A 21 -5.17 5.13 4.53
CA PRO A 21 -4.43 4.28 5.47
C PRO A 21 -5.19 3.00 5.82
N ASP A 22 -6.49 3.05 5.76
CA ASP A 22 -7.26 1.86 6.04
C ASP A 22 -7.01 0.78 5.01
N VAL A 23 -6.96 1.17 3.76
CA VAL A 23 -6.70 0.24 2.69
C VAL A 23 -5.28 -0.29 2.78
N LEU A 24 -4.35 0.58 3.08
CA LEU A 24 -2.97 0.17 3.21
C LEU A 24 -2.83 -0.86 4.34
N ALA A 25 -3.55 -0.66 5.40
CA ALA A 25 -3.49 -1.59 6.52
C ALA A 25 -4.02 -2.96 6.14
N VAL A 26 -4.91 -3.00 5.18
CA VAL A 26 -5.48 -4.26 4.75
C VAL A 26 -4.61 -4.97 3.72
N VAL A 27 -4.06 -4.23 2.79
CA VAL A 27 -3.31 -4.85 1.72
C VAL A 27 -1.85 -5.14 2.02
N LEU A 28 -1.32 -4.53 3.06
CA LEU A 28 0.08 -4.71 3.38
C LEU A 28 0.29 -5.69 4.53
N ASP A 29 1.46 -6.31 4.52
CA ASP A 29 1.79 -7.28 5.52
C ASP A 29 2.78 -6.69 6.48
N GLU A 30 2.62 -6.93 7.75
CA GLU A 30 3.52 -6.36 8.74
C GLU A 30 4.90 -6.92 8.65
N ASP A 31 5.05 -8.11 8.13
CA ASP A 31 6.36 -8.72 8.05
C ASP A 31 7.07 -8.43 6.76
N ARG A 32 6.57 -7.58 5.93
CA ARG A 32 7.17 -7.32 4.65
C ARG A 32 7.45 -5.88 4.42
N THR A 33 8.30 -5.61 3.45
CA THR A 33 8.56 -4.25 3.03
C THR A 33 8.13 -4.11 1.59
N TYR A 34 7.82 -2.91 1.18
CA TYR A 34 7.29 -2.69 -0.14
C TYR A 34 7.87 -1.44 -0.75
N THR A 35 8.04 -1.44 -2.07
CA THR A 35 8.42 -0.21 -2.74
C THR A 35 7.14 0.54 -3.05
N MET A 36 7.25 1.77 -3.37
CA MET A 36 6.08 2.58 -3.68
C MET A 36 5.33 1.98 -4.87
N ARG A 37 6.05 1.44 -5.81
CA ARG A 37 5.46 0.82 -6.95
C ARG A 37 4.61 -0.38 -6.56
N GLU A 38 5.11 -1.18 -5.64
CA GLU A 38 4.39 -2.33 -5.17
C GLU A 38 3.15 -1.91 -4.40
N VAL A 39 3.26 -0.87 -3.63
CA VAL A 39 2.15 -0.37 -2.86
C VAL A 39 1.03 0.09 -3.79
N GLU A 40 1.39 0.80 -4.83
CA GLU A 40 0.41 1.26 -5.78
C GLU A 40 -0.29 0.11 -6.45
N LYS A 41 0.44 -0.92 -6.77
CA LYS A 41 -0.11 -2.05 -7.41
C LYS A 41 -1.11 -2.75 -6.51
N LEU A 42 -0.75 -2.96 -5.27
CA LEU A 42 -1.61 -3.62 -4.33
C LEU A 42 -2.85 -2.78 -4.04
N TYR A 43 -2.67 -1.50 -3.93
CA TYR A 43 -3.77 -0.60 -3.66
C TYR A 43 -4.77 -0.64 -4.82
N SER A 44 -4.28 -0.54 -6.01
CA SER A 44 -5.10 -0.54 -7.18
C SER A 44 -5.86 -1.85 -7.33
N LYS A 45 -5.19 -2.93 -7.05
CA LYS A 45 -5.80 -4.21 -7.14
C LYS A 45 -6.94 -4.35 -6.14
N PHE A 46 -6.75 -3.84 -4.96
CA PHE A 46 -7.76 -3.92 -3.93
C PHE A 46 -8.99 -3.10 -4.33
N VAL A 47 -8.77 -1.92 -4.82
CA VAL A 47 -9.85 -1.04 -5.20
C VAL A 47 -10.62 -1.61 -6.39
N ASN A 48 -9.91 -2.13 -7.36
CA ASN A 48 -10.55 -2.70 -8.51
C ASN A 48 -11.35 -3.93 -8.15
N SER A 49 -10.83 -4.71 -7.24
CA SER A 49 -11.51 -5.89 -6.82
C SER A 49 -12.82 -5.55 -6.17
N LYS A 50 -12.86 -4.46 -5.43
CA LYS A 50 -14.03 -4.08 -4.80
C LYS A 50 -15.09 -3.64 -5.76
N GLU A 51 -14.70 -3.08 -6.88
CA GLU A 51 -15.64 -2.64 -7.76
C GLU A 51 -16.23 -3.70 -8.61
N VAL A 52 -15.67 -4.77 -8.73
CA VAL A 52 -16.18 -5.74 -9.53
C VAL A 52 -17.40 -6.22 -9.07
N LYS A 53 -18.23 -6.32 -9.52
CA LYS A 53 -19.36 -6.66 -9.02
C LYS A 53 -19.82 -7.48 -9.63
#